data_65f12da200d037943b8625b096fada02
#
_entry.id   65f12da200d037943b8625b096fada02
#
_cell.length_a   1.000
_cell.length_b   1.000
_cell.length_c   1.000
_cell.angle_alpha   90.00
_cell.angle_beta   90.00
_cell.angle_gamma   90.00
#
_symmetry.space_group_name_H-M   'P 1'
#
loop_
_entity.id
_entity.type
_entity.pdbx_description
1 polymer ?
#
loop_
_entity_poly.entity_id
_entity_poly.type
_entity_poly.pdbx_seq_one_letter_code
_entity_poly.pdbx_strand_id
1 'polypeptide(L)'
;VLLAEVLLHMDGQQLFGGRFPVNMVAAAAKNNCRLHDFVQNERLQIKNATLIAEAALLEAKMLSDEMLQGSNCLLIGYTLEARLLVQYLKAFGAYVTVVSTIGRRRLEAEAYGCVGMDEVQLSESGIKWNYVFQITGEIKLGRKLLNLMQTDTVILDLSEKEDSVNTVYGRSQHLTIRKCTDLPGRYAAKTVGEEYADYVAAVI
;
A
#
# COMPACT_ATOMS: atom_id res chain seq x y z
N VAL A 1 -8.26 -20.99 -14.75
CA VAL A 1 -8.92 -22.13 -15.42
C VAL A 1 -9.43 -23.12 -14.36
N LEU A 2 -8.57 -23.57 -13.45
CA LEU A 2 -8.95 -24.59 -12.43
C LEU A 2 -10.12 -24.16 -11.50
N LEU A 3 -10.15 -22.90 -11.06
CA LEU A 3 -11.16 -22.41 -10.12
C LEU A 3 -12.56 -22.31 -10.74
N ALA A 4 -12.67 -21.95 -12.01
CA ALA A 4 -13.96 -21.93 -12.72
C ALA A 4 -14.53 -23.34 -12.94
N GLU A 5 -13.66 -24.33 -13.13
CA GLU A 5 -14.04 -25.75 -13.25
C GLU A 5 -14.52 -26.32 -11.92
N VAL A 6 -13.87 -25.95 -10.79
CA VAL A 6 -14.31 -26.34 -9.45
C VAL A 6 -15.75 -25.84 -9.19
N LEU A 7 -16.05 -24.59 -9.58
CA LEU A 7 -17.38 -24.01 -9.41
C LEU A 7 -18.48 -24.76 -10.16
N LEU A 8 -18.16 -25.43 -11.30
CA LEU A 8 -19.13 -26.21 -12.06
C LEU A 8 -19.64 -27.47 -11.29
N HIS A 9 -18.87 -27.91 -10.29
CA HIS A 9 -19.19 -29.09 -9.47
C HIS A 9 -19.66 -28.74 -8.06
N MET A 10 -19.92 -27.45 -7.78
CA MET A 10 -20.38 -26.94 -6.50
C MET A 10 -21.88 -26.58 -6.59
N ASP A 11 -22.60 -26.81 -5.50
CA ASP A 11 -24.00 -26.41 -5.31
C ASP A 11 -24.24 -26.02 -3.86
N GLY A 12 -24.53 -24.77 -3.62
CA GLY A 12 -24.87 -24.23 -2.31
C GLY A 12 -23.71 -24.02 -1.33
N GLN A 13 -22.43 -24.30 -1.71
CA GLN A 13 -21.28 -24.16 -0.80
C GLN A 13 -20.91 -22.67 -0.60
N GLN A 14 -20.15 -22.45 0.49
CA GLN A 14 -19.56 -21.16 0.79
C GLN A 14 -18.10 -21.11 0.32
N LEU A 15 -17.72 -20.03 -0.33
CA LEU A 15 -16.38 -19.79 -0.86
C LEU A 15 -15.80 -18.54 -0.21
N PHE A 16 -14.64 -18.67 0.38
CA PHE A 16 -13.89 -17.60 1.03
C PHE A 16 -12.67 -17.26 0.20
N GLY A 17 -12.43 -15.97 -0.04
CA GLY A 17 -11.29 -15.51 -0.83
C GLY A 17 -11.24 -14.00 -0.94
N GLY A 18 -10.35 -13.49 -1.80
CA GLY A 18 -10.26 -12.08 -2.07
C GLY A 18 -10.19 -11.79 -3.57
N ARG A 19 -10.82 -10.69 -4.00
CA ARG A 19 -10.82 -10.23 -5.40
C ARG A 19 -11.33 -11.27 -6.40
N PHE A 20 -12.50 -11.79 -6.16
CA PHE A 20 -13.12 -12.74 -7.08
C PHE A 20 -13.31 -12.14 -8.49
N PRO A 21 -12.81 -12.80 -9.55
CA PRO A 21 -13.03 -12.35 -10.92
C PRO A 21 -14.53 -12.38 -11.29
N VAL A 22 -14.95 -11.50 -12.20
CA VAL A 22 -16.36 -11.36 -12.61
C VAL A 22 -16.96 -12.67 -13.11
N ASN A 23 -16.20 -13.47 -13.87
CA ASN A 23 -16.63 -14.79 -14.34
C ASN A 23 -16.86 -15.78 -13.18
N MET A 24 -16.11 -15.67 -12.11
CA MET A 24 -16.26 -16.49 -10.92
C MET A 24 -17.51 -16.09 -10.12
N VAL A 25 -17.77 -14.78 -9.99
CA VAL A 25 -18.99 -14.27 -9.36
C VAL A 25 -20.23 -14.76 -10.12
N ALA A 26 -20.21 -14.71 -11.45
CA ALA A 26 -21.30 -15.18 -12.29
C ALA A 26 -21.52 -16.71 -12.19
N ALA A 27 -20.45 -17.49 -12.11
CA ALA A 27 -20.51 -18.93 -11.94
C ALA A 27 -21.04 -19.33 -10.57
N ALA A 28 -20.59 -18.67 -9.51
CA ALA A 28 -21.08 -18.91 -8.15
C ALA A 28 -22.58 -18.64 -8.03
N ALA A 29 -23.07 -17.55 -8.62
CA ALA A 29 -24.48 -17.20 -8.63
C ALA A 29 -25.34 -18.27 -9.34
N LYS A 30 -24.85 -18.86 -10.44
CA LYS A 30 -25.54 -19.94 -11.17
C LYS A 30 -25.67 -21.24 -10.36
N ASN A 31 -24.70 -21.49 -9.49
CA ASN A 31 -24.60 -22.74 -8.70
C ASN A 31 -25.00 -22.54 -7.22
N ASN A 32 -25.76 -21.48 -6.92
CA ASN A 32 -26.21 -21.13 -5.56
C ASN A 32 -25.09 -21.00 -4.52
N CYS A 33 -23.83 -20.85 -4.95
CA CYS A 33 -22.69 -20.68 -4.08
C CYS A 33 -22.61 -19.28 -3.49
N ARG A 34 -22.25 -19.15 -2.22
CA ARG A 34 -22.03 -17.87 -1.56
C ARG A 34 -20.56 -17.50 -1.58
N LEU A 35 -20.24 -16.29 -2.08
CA LEU A 35 -18.89 -15.75 -2.07
C LEU A 35 -18.71 -14.80 -0.89
N HIS A 36 -17.67 -15.02 -0.11
CA HIS A 36 -17.23 -14.17 0.99
C HIS A 36 -15.91 -13.54 0.62
N ASP A 37 -15.97 -12.31 0.09
CA ASP A 37 -14.79 -11.59 -0.37
C ASP A 37 -14.14 -10.85 0.80
N PHE A 38 -12.94 -11.29 1.22
CA PHE A 38 -12.16 -10.68 2.29
C PHE A 38 -11.86 -9.20 2.02
N VAL A 39 -11.72 -8.81 0.74
CA VAL A 39 -11.44 -7.43 0.35
C VAL A 39 -12.65 -6.52 0.58
N GLN A 40 -13.87 -7.05 0.67
CA GLN A 40 -15.08 -6.29 0.97
C GLN A 40 -15.35 -6.17 2.47
N ASN A 41 -14.62 -6.88 3.32
CA ASN A 41 -14.81 -6.81 4.76
C ASN A 41 -14.00 -5.65 5.35
N GLU A 42 -14.69 -4.63 5.88
CA GLU A 42 -14.07 -3.41 6.42
C GLU A 42 -13.08 -3.70 7.57
N ARG A 43 -13.41 -4.65 8.47
CA ARG A 43 -12.53 -5.03 9.57
C ARG A 43 -11.21 -5.58 9.03
N LEU A 44 -11.28 -6.51 8.07
CA LEU A 44 -10.09 -7.10 7.44
C LEU A 44 -9.30 -6.06 6.65
N GLN A 45 -9.97 -5.14 5.95
CA GLN A 45 -9.30 -4.03 5.26
C GLN A 45 -8.49 -3.15 6.23
N ILE A 46 -9.09 -2.75 7.36
CA ILE A 46 -8.42 -1.91 8.37
C ILE A 46 -7.23 -2.65 8.97
N LYS A 47 -7.40 -3.92 9.35
CA LYS A 47 -6.33 -4.75 9.90
C LYS A 47 -5.18 -4.93 8.92
N ASN A 48 -5.49 -5.27 7.68
CA ASN A 48 -4.49 -5.42 6.63
C ASN A 48 -3.73 -4.11 6.36
N ALA A 49 -4.43 -2.98 6.28
CA ALA A 49 -3.81 -1.67 6.10
C ALA A 49 -2.89 -1.29 7.28
N THR A 50 -3.27 -1.65 8.52
CA THR A 50 -2.43 -1.46 9.72
C THR A 50 -1.13 -2.24 9.59
N LEU A 51 -1.22 -3.52 9.24
CA LEU A 51 -0.06 -4.39 9.08
C LEU A 51 0.85 -3.93 7.94
N ILE A 52 0.28 -3.44 6.82
CA ILE A 52 1.06 -2.85 5.73
C ILE A 52 1.82 -1.62 6.20
N ALA A 53 1.18 -0.73 6.96
CA ALA A 53 1.81 0.49 7.45
C ALA A 53 2.95 0.20 8.44
N GLU A 54 2.76 -0.74 9.37
CA GLU A 54 3.81 -1.19 10.30
C GLU A 54 5.00 -1.81 9.54
N ALA A 55 4.72 -2.74 8.63
CA ALA A 55 5.75 -3.42 7.86
C ALA A 55 6.51 -2.46 6.93
N ALA A 56 5.83 -1.48 6.33
CA ALA A 56 6.48 -0.46 5.52
C ALA A 56 7.48 0.38 6.32
N LEU A 57 7.13 0.71 7.57
CA LEU A 57 8.03 1.42 8.47
C LEU A 57 9.26 0.58 8.83
N LEU A 58 9.08 -0.70 9.13
CA LEU A 58 10.17 -1.64 9.40
C LEU A 58 11.09 -1.80 8.19
N GLU A 59 10.53 -2.01 7.00
CA GLU A 59 11.30 -2.11 5.75
C GLU A 59 12.11 -0.83 5.48
N ALA A 60 11.54 0.35 5.71
CA ALA A 60 12.24 1.62 5.56
C ALA A 60 13.44 1.70 6.49
N LYS A 61 13.28 1.32 7.75
CA LYS A 61 14.35 1.34 8.75
C LYS A 61 15.43 0.29 8.48
N MET A 62 15.08 -0.86 7.93
CA MET A 62 16.06 -1.90 7.55
C MET A 62 16.97 -1.49 6.38
N LEU A 63 16.54 -0.48 5.60
CA LEU A 63 17.25 0.01 4.42
C LEU A 63 18.02 1.32 4.65
N SER A 64 17.89 1.91 5.84
CA SER A 64 18.48 3.21 6.14
C SER A 64 19.00 3.26 7.57
N ASP A 65 20.17 3.86 7.73
CA ASP A 65 20.76 4.20 9.03
C ASP A 65 20.25 5.55 9.57
N GLU A 66 19.46 6.30 8.75
CA GLU A 66 18.92 7.60 9.11
C GLU A 66 17.82 7.50 10.17
N MET A 67 17.74 8.49 11.06
CA MET A 67 16.67 8.60 12.04
C MET A 67 15.35 8.97 11.37
N LEU A 68 14.24 8.47 11.89
CA LEU A 68 12.90 8.93 11.46
C LEU A 68 12.56 10.31 12.03
N GLN A 69 13.01 10.60 13.26
CA GLN A 69 12.80 11.91 13.87
C GLN A 69 13.50 13.00 13.04
N GLY A 70 12.71 14.00 12.63
CA GLY A 70 13.20 15.11 11.81
C GLY A 70 13.43 14.77 10.33
N SER A 71 13.18 13.51 9.89
CA SER A 71 13.31 13.13 8.49
C SER A 71 12.15 13.65 7.65
N ASN A 72 12.42 13.91 6.37
CA ASN A 72 11.42 14.26 5.38
C ASN A 72 10.90 12.97 4.70
N CYS A 73 9.64 12.66 4.94
CA CYS A 73 8.95 11.51 4.38
C CYS A 73 7.95 11.93 3.32
N LEU A 74 8.07 11.38 2.11
CA LEU A 74 7.17 11.61 0.99
C LEU A 74 6.26 10.40 0.79
N LEU A 75 4.95 10.60 0.81
CA LEU A 75 3.95 9.59 0.45
C LEU A 75 3.31 9.96 -0.88
N ILE A 76 3.34 9.06 -1.86
CA ILE A 76 2.69 9.24 -3.17
C ILE A 76 1.44 8.39 -3.22
N GLY A 77 0.29 9.07 -3.15
CA GLY A 77 -1.03 8.49 -2.93
C GLY A 77 -1.49 8.56 -1.48
N TYR A 78 -2.80 8.64 -1.26
CA TYR A 78 -3.39 8.76 0.08
C TYR A 78 -4.59 7.84 0.23
N THR A 79 -4.29 6.59 0.56
CA THR A 79 -5.23 5.51 0.85
C THR A 79 -5.33 5.26 2.35
N LEU A 80 -6.04 4.23 2.78
CA LEU A 80 -6.12 3.85 4.19
C LEU A 80 -4.74 3.50 4.76
N GLU A 81 -3.93 2.76 4.02
CA GLU A 81 -2.56 2.42 4.39
C GLU A 81 -1.68 3.66 4.59
N ALA A 82 -1.81 4.63 3.67
CA ALA A 82 -1.09 5.90 3.78
C ALA A 82 -1.49 6.69 5.03
N ARG A 83 -2.79 6.75 5.36
CA ARG A 83 -3.27 7.44 6.57
C ARG A 83 -2.70 6.84 7.85
N LEU A 84 -2.64 5.52 7.93
CA LEU A 84 -2.06 4.81 9.06
C LEU A 84 -0.55 5.00 9.14
N LEU A 85 0.15 4.92 8.00
CA LEU A 85 1.58 5.17 7.93
C LEU A 85 1.93 6.61 8.34
N VAL A 86 1.13 7.60 7.94
CA VAL A 86 1.27 9.00 8.38
C VAL A 86 1.24 9.10 9.90
N GLN A 87 0.30 8.41 10.56
CA GLN A 87 0.21 8.45 12.02
C GLN A 87 1.49 7.92 12.68
N TYR A 88 2.02 6.81 12.18
CA TYR A 88 3.27 6.25 12.70
C TYR A 88 4.47 7.17 12.45
N LEU A 89 4.65 7.65 11.23
CA LEU A 89 5.75 8.56 10.89
C LEU A 89 5.72 9.84 11.74
N LYS A 90 4.53 10.42 11.94
CA LYS A 90 4.37 11.60 12.80
C LYS A 90 4.62 11.31 14.28
N ALA A 91 4.22 10.14 14.78
CA ALA A 91 4.53 9.72 16.15
C ALA A 91 6.05 9.59 16.38
N PHE A 92 6.82 9.24 15.34
CA PHE A 92 8.29 9.27 15.37
C PHE A 92 8.89 10.66 15.13
N GLY A 93 8.07 11.70 14.93
CA GLY A 93 8.57 13.07 14.73
C GLY A 93 9.07 13.36 13.32
N ALA A 94 8.65 12.61 12.32
CA ALA A 94 8.98 12.87 10.91
C ALA A 94 8.12 14.01 10.33
N TYR A 95 8.68 14.74 9.35
CA TYR A 95 7.95 15.69 8.52
C TYR A 95 7.32 14.93 7.34
N VAL A 96 6.01 14.95 7.25
CA VAL A 96 5.29 14.14 6.25
C VAL A 96 4.67 15.02 5.19
N THR A 97 4.99 14.73 3.94
CA THR A 97 4.37 15.32 2.75
C THR A 97 3.59 14.24 2.00
N VAL A 98 2.36 14.56 1.62
CA VAL A 98 1.50 13.69 0.81
C VAL A 98 1.31 14.29 -0.56
N VAL A 99 1.60 13.52 -1.59
CA VAL A 99 1.36 13.92 -2.97
C VAL A 99 0.22 13.10 -3.57
N SER A 100 -0.75 13.79 -4.15
CA SER A 100 -1.89 13.16 -4.81
C SER A 100 -2.42 14.04 -5.94
N THR A 101 -2.89 13.41 -7.03
CA THR A 101 -3.62 14.10 -8.11
C THR A 101 -4.99 14.59 -7.64
N ILE A 102 -5.53 13.98 -6.59
CA ILE A 102 -6.87 14.25 -6.05
C ILE A 102 -6.79 15.32 -4.96
N GLY A 103 -7.33 16.51 -5.23
CA GLY A 103 -7.30 17.64 -4.30
C GLY A 103 -7.89 17.34 -2.92
N ARG A 104 -9.01 16.60 -2.86
CA ARG A 104 -9.61 16.18 -1.59
C ARG A 104 -8.63 15.40 -0.70
N ARG A 105 -7.83 14.49 -1.29
CA ARG A 105 -6.85 13.69 -0.54
C ARG A 105 -5.74 14.56 0.04
N ARG A 106 -5.31 15.61 -0.66
CA ARG A 106 -4.35 16.58 -0.15
C ARG A 106 -4.89 17.35 1.04
N LEU A 107 -6.14 17.84 0.94
CA LEU A 107 -6.82 18.52 2.05
C LEU A 107 -7.03 17.60 3.27
N GLU A 108 -7.38 16.34 3.04
CA GLU A 108 -7.46 15.35 4.12
C GLU A 108 -6.10 15.19 4.81
N ALA A 109 -5.01 15.08 4.07
CA ALA A 109 -3.66 14.95 4.62
C ALA A 109 -3.26 16.19 5.43
N GLU A 110 -3.61 17.39 4.96
CA GLU A 110 -3.38 18.66 5.67
C GLU A 110 -4.14 18.72 7.00
N ALA A 111 -5.38 18.22 7.04
CA ALA A 111 -6.16 18.13 8.28
C ALA A 111 -5.49 17.23 9.33
N TYR A 112 -4.67 16.27 8.90
CA TYR A 112 -3.82 15.43 9.78
C TYR A 112 -2.42 16.03 10.01
N GLY A 113 -2.20 17.29 9.60
CA GLY A 113 -0.95 18.03 9.81
C GLY A 113 0.20 17.54 8.92
N CYS A 114 -0.09 17.05 7.74
CA CYS A 114 0.88 16.82 6.68
C CYS A 114 0.95 18.04 5.75
N VAL A 115 1.95 18.08 4.88
CA VAL A 115 1.97 19.01 3.75
C VAL A 115 1.31 18.30 2.55
N GLY A 116 0.26 18.89 1.99
CA GLY A 116 -0.40 18.38 0.77
C GLY A 116 0.20 19.02 -0.47
N MET A 117 0.62 18.23 -1.46
CA MET A 117 1.18 18.74 -2.72
C MET A 117 0.58 18.01 -3.93
N ASP A 118 0.56 18.67 -5.08
CA ASP A 118 0.44 18.03 -6.37
C ASP A 118 1.81 17.74 -6.98
N GLU A 119 1.84 17.14 -8.17
CA GLU A 119 3.10 16.77 -8.84
C GLU A 119 3.95 17.99 -9.24
N VAL A 120 3.32 19.12 -9.56
CA VAL A 120 4.03 20.34 -9.93
C VAL A 120 4.72 20.92 -8.69
N GLN A 121 3.98 21.08 -7.60
CA GLN A 121 4.50 21.54 -6.32
C GLN A 121 5.62 20.65 -5.80
N LEU A 122 5.49 19.30 -5.93
CA LEU A 122 6.56 18.37 -5.59
C LEU A 122 7.82 18.65 -6.41
N SER A 123 7.67 18.87 -7.73
CA SER A 123 8.81 19.12 -8.63
C SER A 123 9.56 20.39 -8.31
N GLU A 124 8.89 21.37 -7.72
CA GLU A 124 9.41 22.70 -7.39
C GLU A 124 9.81 22.85 -5.91
N SER A 125 9.50 21.86 -5.08
CA SER A 125 9.64 21.95 -3.62
C SER A 125 11.08 22.14 -3.15
N GLY A 126 12.07 21.61 -3.87
CA GLY A 126 13.47 21.60 -3.44
C GLY A 126 13.75 20.82 -2.17
N ILE A 127 12.77 20.06 -1.65
CA ILE A 127 12.90 19.27 -0.42
C ILE A 127 13.78 18.06 -0.69
N LYS A 128 14.71 17.82 0.24
CA LYS A 128 15.49 16.59 0.26
C LYS A 128 14.71 15.51 1.02
N TRP A 129 14.46 14.39 0.35
CA TRP A 129 13.66 13.30 0.90
C TRP A 129 14.56 12.20 1.48
N ASN A 130 14.33 11.83 2.76
CA ASN A 130 14.98 10.68 3.37
C ASN A 130 14.25 9.39 3.01
N TYR A 131 12.91 9.43 3.03
CA TYR A 131 12.06 8.27 2.75
C TYR A 131 10.97 8.62 1.75
N VAL A 132 10.74 7.75 0.79
CA VAL A 132 9.66 7.86 -0.19
C VAL A 132 8.83 6.57 -0.17
N PHE A 133 7.54 6.71 0.04
CA PHE A 133 6.58 5.61 0.04
C PHE A 133 5.65 5.77 -1.17
N GLN A 134 5.83 4.95 -2.18
CA GLN A 134 4.95 4.86 -3.33
C GLN A 134 3.75 3.98 -2.96
N ILE A 135 2.64 4.61 -2.56
CA ILE A 135 1.45 3.89 -2.06
C ILE A 135 0.57 3.43 -3.22
N THR A 136 0.38 4.32 -4.21
CA THR A 136 -0.47 4.04 -5.37
C THR A 136 0.29 4.25 -6.66
N GLY A 137 -0.24 3.75 -7.77
CA GLY A 137 0.32 4.01 -9.10
C GLY A 137 -0.31 5.22 -9.81
N GLU A 138 -0.97 6.14 -9.09
CA GLU A 138 -1.61 7.31 -9.70
C GLU A 138 -0.61 8.33 -10.27
N ILE A 139 0.53 8.47 -9.59
CA ILE A 139 1.68 9.23 -10.07
C ILE A 139 2.84 8.27 -10.18
N LYS A 140 3.44 8.18 -11.36
CA LYS A 140 4.58 7.31 -11.60
C LYS A 140 5.88 7.99 -11.18
N LEU A 141 6.68 7.35 -10.32
CA LEU A 141 8.06 7.74 -10.05
C LEU A 141 8.94 7.44 -11.26
N GLY A 142 8.79 8.28 -12.28
CA GLY A 142 9.60 8.26 -13.49
C GLY A 142 10.91 9.04 -13.32
N ARG A 143 11.69 9.15 -14.41
CA ARG A 143 13.00 9.85 -14.40
C ARG A 143 12.93 11.25 -13.80
N LYS A 144 11.88 12.04 -14.14
CA LYS A 144 11.72 13.41 -13.65
C LYS A 144 11.70 13.47 -12.13
N LEU A 145 10.87 12.65 -11.49
CA LEU A 145 10.72 12.65 -10.04
C LEU A 145 11.88 11.94 -9.33
N LEU A 146 12.44 10.88 -9.93
CA LEU A 146 13.62 10.21 -9.37
C LEU A 146 14.85 11.12 -9.35
N ASN A 147 14.98 12.07 -10.28
CA ASN A 147 16.07 13.06 -10.26
C ASN A 147 15.98 14.06 -9.09
N LEU A 148 14.85 14.12 -8.39
CA LEU A 148 14.69 14.94 -7.18
C LEU A 148 15.22 14.23 -5.93
N MET A 149 15.51 12.93 -6.02
CA MET A 149 15.94 12.12 -4.90
C MET A 149 17.46 12.16 -4.73
N GLN A 150 17.92 12.10 -3.50
CA GLN A 150 19.34 11.97 -3.16
C GLN A 150 19.74 10.49 -3.17
N THR A 151 21.04 10.22 -3.23
CA THR A 151 21.59 8.85 -3.26
C THR A 151 21.29 8.05 -1.99
N ASP A 152 21.06 8.72 -0.87
CA ASP A 152 20.69 8.18 0.43
C ASP A 152 19.17 8.03 0.63
N THR A 153 18.37 8.52 -0.33
CA THR A 153 16.91 8.35 -0.28
C THR A 153 16.51 6.89 -0.38
N VAL A 154 15.71 6.43 0.59
CA VAL A 154 15.10 5.10 0.56
C VAL A 154 13.71 5.18 -0.07
N ILE A 155 13.46 4.42 -1.12
CA ILE A 155 12.19 4.36 -1.83
C ILE A 155 11.56 2.99 -1.64
N LEU A 156 10.37 2.96 -1.04
CA LEU A 156 9.55 1.76 -0.89
C LEU A 156 8.36 1.82 -1.84
N ASP A 157 8.27 0.86 -2.73
CA ASP A 157 7.12 0.71 -3.62
C ASP A 157 6.12 -0.30 -3.04
N LEU A 158 5.06 0.23 -2.45
CA LEU A 158 3.94 -0.50 -1.83
C LEU A 158 2.77 -0.66 -2.79
N SER A 159 2.85 -0.02 -3.98
CA SER A 159 1.75 -0.05 -4.93
C SER A 159 1.58 -1.45 -5.55
N GLU A 160 0.36 -1.78 -5.94
CA GLU A 160 0.07 -3.02 -6.68
C GLU A 160 0.51 -2.94 -8.15
N LYS A 161 0.77 -1.73 -8.63
CA LYS A 161 1.15 -1.49 -10.03
C LYS A 161 2.63 -1.80 -10.24
N GLU A 162 2.93 -2.69 -11.18
CA GLU A 162 4.31 -3.17 -11.42
C GLU A 162 5.27 -2.06 -11.87
N ASP A 163 4.80 -1.09 -12.64
CA ASP A 163 5.61 -0.04 -13.25
C ASP A 163 5.45 1.34 -12.57
N SER A 164 4.97 1.37 -11.32
CA SER A 164 4.79 2.60 -10.52
C SER A 164 6.09 3.36 -10.26
N VAL A 165 7.21 2.65 -10.18
CA VAL A 165 8.56 3.19 -10.01
C VAL A 165 9.46 2.71 -11.14
N ASN A 166 10.19 3.62 -11.78
CA ASN A 166 11.21 3.25 -12.77
C ASN A 166 12.48 2.74 -12.06
N THR A 167 12.44 1.48 -11.63
CA THR A 167 13.50 0.84 -10.85
C THR A 167 14.82 0.74 -11.62
N VAL A 168 14.77 0.54 -12.94
CA VAL A 168 15.97 0.47 -13.80
C VAL A 168 16.71 1.80 -13.77
N TYR A 169 15.98 2.89 -14.00
CA TYR A 169 16.57 4.21 -13.95
C TYR A 169 17.05 4.58 -12.54
N GLY A 170 16.24 4.33 -11.52
CA GLY A 170 16.61 4.64 -10.14
C GLY A 170 17.87 3.92 -9.68
N ARG A 171 18.05 2.65 -10.04
CA ARG A 171 19.29 1.89 -9.77
C ARG A 171 20.50 2.50 -10.50
N SER A 172 20.35 3.00 -11.72
CA SER A 172 21.42 3.69 -12.44
C SER A 172 21.83 5.02 -11.78
N GLN A 173 20.96 5.59 -10.93
CA GLN A 173 21.22 6.77 -10.10
C GLN A 173 21.66 6.41 -8.68
N HIS A 174 21.97 5.13 -8.42
CA HIS A 174 22.37 4.60 -7.11
C HIS A 174 21.32 4.78 -5.99
N LEU A 175 20.03 4.89 -6.35
CA LEU A 175 18.94 4.99 -5.38
C LEU A 175 18.62 3.63 -4.76
N THR A 176 18.33 3.62 -3.46
CA THR A 176 17.83 2.43 -2.77
C THR A 176 16.34 2.28 -3.02
N ILE A 177 15.96 1.33 -3.88
CA ILE A 177 14.55 1.09 -4.24
C ILE A 177 14.18 -0.36 -3.92
N ARG A 178 13.13 -0.56 -3.15
CA ARG A 178 12.56 -1.87 -2.83
C ARG A 178 11.08 -1.94 -3.19
N LYS A 179 10.70 -2.92 -3.99
CA LYS A 179 9.30 -3.31 -4.17
C LYS A 179 8.88 -4.15 -2.97
N CYS A 180 7.80 -3.77 -2.32
CA CYS A 180 7.29 -4.39 -1.12
C CYS A 180 5.96 -5.08 -1.43
N THR A 181 5.98 -6.37 -1.59
CA THR A 181 4.80 -7.22 -1.80
C THR A 181 4.59 -8.12 -0.58
N ASP A 182 3.34 -8.49 -0.34
CA ASP A 182 2.97 -9.43 0.73
C ASP A 182 3.53 -9.06 2.12
N LEU A 183 3.54 -7.78 2.45
CA LEU A 183 4.04 -7.30 3.73
C LEU A 183 3.34 -7.93 4.94
N PRO A 184 1.99 -8.04 4.98
CA PRO A 184 1.31 -8.66 6.10
C PRO A 184 1.71 -10.13 6.31
N GLY A 185 1.80 -10.91 5.23
CA GLY A 185 2.22 -12.32 5.30
C GLY A 185 3.66 -12.49 5.77
N ARG A 186 4.55 -11.57 5.42
CA ARG A 186 5.98 -11.62 5.80
C ARG A 186 6.24 -11.19 7.23
N TYR A 187 5.52 -10.19 7.74
CA TYR A 187 5.80 -9.55 9.03
C TYR A 187 4.82 -9.92 10.13
N ALA A 188 3.60 -10.35 9.79
CA ALA A 188 2.55 -10.61 10.74
C ALA A 188 1.68 -11.83 10.34
N ALA A 189 2.28 -12.89 9.79
CA ALA A 189 1.57 -14.08 9.30
C ALA A 189 0.61 -14.69 10.31
N LYS A 190 0.99 -14.74 11.59
CA LYS A 190 0.13 -15.23 12.67
C LYS A 190 -1.13 -14.38 12.80
N THR A 191 -0.98 -13.07 12.96
CA THR A 191 -2.10 -12.13 13.11
C THR A 191 -3.02 -12.16 11.90
N VAL A 192 -2.44 -12.19 10.69
CA VAL A 192 -3.21 -12.32 9.45
C VAL A 192 -4.04 -13.59 9.44
N GLY A 193 -3.43 -14.73 9.76
CA GLY A 193 -4.11 -16.01 9.80
C GLY A 193 -5.25 -16.06 10.82
N GLU A 194 -5.03 -15.52 12.02
CA GLU A 194 -6.05 -15.44 13.08
C GLU A 194 -7.24 -14.56 12.65
N GLU A 195 -7.01 -13.38 12.08
CA GLU A 195 -8.09 -12.48 11.62
C GLU A 195 -8.94 -13.13 10.50
N TYR A 196 -8.31 -13.84 9.55
CA TYR A 196 -9.05 -14.56 8.52
C TYR A 196 -9.82 -15.76 9.08
N ALA A 197 -9.22 -16.51 10.01
CA ALA A 197 -9.88 -17.63 10.67
C ALA A 197 -11.10 -17.18 11.48
N ASP A 198 -10.97 -16.09 12.24
CA ASP A 198 -12.07 -15.50 13.01
C ASP A 198 -13.22 -15.05 12.10
N TYR A 199 -12.89 -14.43 10.96
CA TYR A 199 -13.91 -14.03 9.98
C TYR A 199 -14.65 -15.24 9.40
N VAL A 200 -13.93 -16.30 9.01
CA VAL A 200 -14.52 -17.53 8.49
C VAL A 200 -15.41 -18.18 9.55
N ALA A 201 -14.92 -18.30 10.79
CA ALA A 201 -15.68 -18.89 11.89
C ALA A 201 -16.97 -18.11 12.25
N ALA A 202 -16.97 -16.79 12.05
CA ALA A 202 -18.16 -15.96 12.29
C ALA A 202 -19.22 -16.05 11.19
N VAL A 203 -18.88 -16.58 10.02
CA VAL A 203 -19.78 -16.68 8.85
C VAL A 203 -20.37 -18.08 8.70
N ILE A 204 -19.65 -19.12 9.12
CA ILE A 204 -20.11 -20.52 9.12
C ILE A 204 -21.08 -20.77 10.27
#